data_539008698df6dc57b49e46c25fb8ac2b
#
_entry.id   539008698df6dc57b49e46c25fb8ac2b
#
_cell.length_a   1.000
_cell.length_b   1.000
_cell.length_c   1.000
_cell.angle_alpha   90.00
_cell.angle_beta   90.00
_cell.angle_gamma   90.00
#
_symmetry.space_group_name_H-M   'P 1'
#
loop_
_entity.id
_entity.type
_entity.pdbx_description
1 polymer ?
#
loop_
_entity_poly.entity_id
_entity_poly.type
_entity_poly.pdbx_seq_one_letter_code
_entity_poly.pdbx_strand_id
1 'polypeptide(L)'
;IIVKKDINNTISVEGDSEHPVNKGMLCSKGMNLHYVANDTSDRILYPEMRWSRSHPRERVSWDTALNRAASVFKSIIKKHGPDAVAFYV
;
A
#
# COMPACT_ATOMS: atom_id res chain seq x y z
N ILE A 1 8.76 -6.38 -16.73
CA ILE A 1 9.73 -5.80 -15.78
C ILE A 1 10.33 -6.89 -14.92
N ILE A 2 11.63 -6.88 -14.75
CA ILE A 2 12.39 -7.79 -13.89
C ILE A 2 12.79 -7.00 -12.64
N VAL A 3 12.53 -7.56 -11.47
CA VAL A 3 12.93 -6.98 -10.19
C VAL A 3 14.04 -7.86 -9.62
N LYS A 4 15.17 -7.26 -9.31
CA LYS A 4 16.32 -7.94 -8.70
C LYS A 4 16.57 -7.38 -7.30
N LYS A 5 17.02 -8.25 -6.41
CA LYS A 5 17.44 -7.90 -5.06
C LYS A 5 18.86 -8.39 -4.85
N ASP A 6 19.75 -7.49 -4.47
CA ASP A 6 21.15 -7.83 -4.21
C ASP A 6 21.40 -8.34 -2.79
N ILE A 7 22.63 -8.69 -2.48
CA ILE A 7 23.06 -9.18 -1.16
C ILE A 7 22.87 -8.14 -0.03
N ASN A 8 22.84 -6.85 -0.39
CA ASN A 8 22.61 -5.75 0.54
C ASN A 8 21.13 -5.38 0.69
N ASN A 9 20.23 -6.20 0.13
CA ASN A 9 18.80 -5.96 0.07
C ASN A 9 18.39 -4.77 -0.83
N THR A 10 19.28 -4.24 -1.64
CA THR A 10 18.96 -3.17 -2.60
C THR A 10 18.16 -3.73 -3.77
N ILE A 11 17.08 -3.07 -4.09
CA ILE A 11 16.21 -3.45 -5.20
C ILE A 11 16.60 -2.64 -6.43
N SER A 12 16.75 -3.35 -7.55
CA SER A 12 16.90 -2.77 -8.89
C SER A 12 15.81 -3.28 -9.82
N VAL A 13 15.52 -2.51 -10.86
CA VAL A 13 14.54 -2.89 -11.88
C VAL A 13 15.15 -2.76 -13.26
N GLU A 14 14.78 -3.69 -14.13
CA GLU A 14 15.17 -3.66 -15.55
C GLU A 14 14.03 -4.13 -16.43
N GLY A 15 14.10 -3.81 -17.71
CA GLY A 15 13.17 -4.34 -18.69
C GLY A 15 13.47 -5.79 -19.01
N ASP A 16 12.44 -6.55 -19.29
CA ASP A 16 12.52 -7.92 -19.78
C ASP A 16 12.59 -7.90 -21.31
N SER A 17 13.77 -8.13 -21.86
CA SER A 17 14.01 -8.13 -23.33
C SER A 17 13.22 -9.22 -24.06
N GLU A 18 12.89 -10.30 -23.37
CA GLU A 18 12.14 -11.43 -23.93
C GLU A 18 10.63 -11.19 -23.88
N HIS A 19 10.17 -10.10 -23.26
CA HIS A 19 8.74 -9.80 -23.19
C HIS A 19 8.16 -9.49 -24.57
N PRO A 20 7.13 -10.21 -25.03
CA PRO A 20 6.68 -10.17 -26.42
C PRO A 20 6.13 -8.80 -26.86
N VAL A 21 5.60 -8.00 -25.91
CA VAL A 21 4.96 -6.72 -26.22
C VAL A 21 5.94 -5.55 -26.18
N ASN A 22 6.63 -5.37 -25.06
CA ASN A 22 7.45 -4.18 -24.84
C ASN A 22 8.96 -4.40 -25.03
N LYS A 23 9.41 -5.64 -25.22
CA LYS A 23 10.81 -6.01 -25.50
C LYS A 23 11.83 -5.30 -24.61
N GLY A 24 11.51 -5.23 -23.30
CA GLY A 24 12.36 -4.58 -22.31
C GLY A 24 12.17 -3.06 -22.17
N MET A 25 11.34 -2.45 -23.00
CA MET A 25 11.09 -1.00 -22.89
C MET A 25 10.26 -0.70 -21.65
N LEU A 26 10.72 0.22 -20.82
CA LEU A 26 10.01 0.71 -19.63
C LEU A 26 9.75 2.20 -19.78
N CYS A 27 8.59 2.63 -19.30
CA CYS A 27 8.32 4.06 -19.13
C CYS A 27 9.08 4.60 -17.90
N SER A 28 9.14 5.92 -17.74
CA SER A 28 9.83 6.57 -16.63
C SER A 28 9.38 6.07 -15.25
N LYS A 29 8.09 5.76 -15.07
CA LYS A 29 7.58 5.18 -13.82
C LYS A 29 8.16 3.79 -13.56
N GLY A 30 8.21 2.93 -14.56
CA GLY A 30 8.78 1.59 -14.45
C GLY A 30 10.27 1.61 -14.14
N MET A 31 11.04 2.47 -14.82
CA MET A 31 12.47 2.61 -14.59
C MET A 31 12.81 3.11 -13.17
N ASN A 32 11.95 3.94 -12.59
CA ASN A 32 12.18 4.56 -11.28
C ASN A 32 11.50 3.82 -10.11
N LEU A 33 10.88 2.67 -10.37
CA LEU A 33 10.17 1.91 -9.33
C LEU A 33 11.08 1.50 -8.16
N HIS A 34 12.35 1.29 -8.41
CA HIS A 34 13.33 0.91 -7.37
C HIS A 34 13.53 2.00 -6.31
N TYR A 35 13.38 3.29 -6.64
CA TYR A 35 13.46 4.35 -5.64
C TYR A 35 12.39 4.20 -4.56
N VAL A 36 11.15 3.91 -4.96
CA VAL A 36 10.03 3.72 -4.03
C VAL A 36 10.22 2.50 -3.14
N ALA A 37 10.94 1.49 -3.62
CA ALA A 37 11.19 0.26 -2.87
C ALA A 37 12.40 0.38 -1.92
N ASN A 38 13.42 1.14 -2.31
CA ASN A 38 14.65 1.31 -1.52
C ASN A 38 14.55 2.42 -0.47
N ASP A 39 13.81 3.51 -0.77
CA ASP A 39 13.59 4.60 0.18
C ASP A 39 12.24 4.42 0.87
N THR A 40 12.30 4.12 2.16
CA THR A 40 11.14 3.94 3.03
C THR A 40 11.01 5.03 4.08
N SER A 41 11.83 6.08 4.03
CA SER A 41 11.89 7.13 5.05
C SER A 41 10.55 7.85 5.24
N ASP A 42 9.84 8.11 4.13
CA ASP A 42 8.56 8.80 4.12
C ASP A 42 7.34 7.86 4.06
N ARG A 43 7.55 6.54 4.19
CA ARG A 43 6.47 5.57 4.06
C ARG A 43 5.89 5.18 5.41
N ILE A 44 4.57 5.05 5.46
CA ILE A 44 3.89 4.38 6.56
C ILE A 44 4.09 2.88 6.39
N LEU A 45 4.98 2.30 7.21
CA LEU A 45 5.33 0.88 7.13
C LEU A 45 4.41 -0.02 7.96
N TYR A 46 3.60 0.57 8.83
CA TYR A 46 2.72 -0.12 9.76
C TYR A 46 1.36 0.55 9.80
N PRO A 47 0.29 -0.17 10.13
CA PRO A 47 -1.00 0.45 10.32
C PRO A 47 -0.96 1.41 11.51
N GLU A 48 -1.52 2.59 11.31
CA GLU A 48 -1.69 3.59 12.34
C GLU A 48 -3.17 3.92 12.52
N MET A 49 -3.57 4.10 13.74
CA MET A 49 -4.94 4.46 14.10
C MET A 49 -4.97 5.60 15.10
N ARG A 50 -6.09 6.32 15.10
CA ARG A 50 -6.49 7.17 16.23
C ARG A 50 -7.90 6.80 16.68
N TRP A 51 -8.10 6.75 17.96
CA TRP A 51 -9.37 6.34 18.55
C TRP A 51 -10.46 7.41 18.47
N SER A 52 -10.05 8.67 18.42
CA SER A 52 -10.93 9.81 18.15
C SER A 52 -10.17 10.92 17.43
N ARG A 53 -10.86 11.96 16.97
CA ARG A 53 -10.23 13.11 16.29
C ARG A 53 -9.22 13.85 17.17
N SER A 54 -9.39 13.82 18.49
CA SER A 54 -8.52 14.49 19.46
C SER A 54 -7.31 13.66 19.90
N HIS A 55 -7.27 12.37 19.58
CA HIS A 55 -6.13 11.51 19.90
C HIS A 55 -5.06 11.56 18.81
N PRO A 56 -3.78 11.44 19.17
CA PRO A 56 -2.71 11.26 18.19
C PRO A 56 -2.88 9.91 17.48
N ARG A 57 -2.25 9.78 16.31
CA ARG A 57 -2.11 8.47 15.66
C ARG A 57 -1.09 7.62 16.42
N GLU A 58 -1.39 6.35 16.58
CA GLU A 58 -0.52 5.37 17.20
C GLU A 58 -0.42 4.12 16.34
N ARG A 59 0.71 3.47 16.40
CA ARG A 59 0.93 2.20 15.69
C ARG A 59 0.11 1.11 16.34
N VAL A 60 -0.57 0.32 15.51
CA VAL A 60 -1.37 -0.83 15.95
C VAL A 60 -1.01 -2.07 15.13
N SER A 61 -1.47 -3.25 15.56
CA SER A 61 -1.35 -4.46 14.75
C SER A 61 -2.34 -4.44 13.57
N TRP A 62 -2.05 -5.21 12.53
CA TRP A 62 -2.98 -5.40 11.41
C TRP A 62 -4.33 -5.94 11.87
N ASP A 63 -4.33 -6.91 12.80
CA ASP A 63 -5.58 -7.46 13.34
C ASP A 63 -6.43 -6.39 14.05
N THR A 64 -5.79 -5.54 14.84
CA THR A 64 -6.47 -4.42 15.51
C THR A 64 -7.05 -3.45 14.49
N ALA A 65 -6.27 -3.05 13.47
CA ALA A 65 -6.72 -2.12 12.44
C ALA A 65 -7.90 -2.67 11.64
N LEU A 66 -7.79 -3.91 11.15
CA LEU A 66 -8.82 -4.55 10.33
C LEU A 66 -10.09 -4.83 11.13
N ASN A 67 -9.98 -5.34 12.35
CA ASN A 67 -11.14 -5.59 13.22
C ASN A 67 -11.87 -4.28 13.53
N ARG A 68 -11.15 -3.20 13.81
CA ARG A 68 -11.75 -1.89 14.04
C ARG A 68 -12.47 -1.37 12.81
N ALA A 69 -11.81 -1.40 11.63
CA ALA A 69 -12.42 -0.98 10.38
C ALA A 69 -13.72 -1.77 10.10
N ALA A 70 -13.65 -3.10 10.18
CA ALA A 70 -14.81 -3.97 9.94
C ALA A 70 -15.96 -3.69 10.92
N SER A 71 -15.66 -3.49 12.21
CA SER A 71 -16.68 -3.20 13.22
C SER A 71 -17.38 -1.85 12.98
N VAL A 72 -16.61 -0.84 12.56
CA VAL A 72 -17.17 0.49 12.23
C VAL A 72 -18.05 0.41 10.99
N PHE A 73 -17.59 -0.24 9.90
CA PHE A 73 -18.43 -0.45 8.71
C PHE A 73 -19.74 -1.19 9.04
N LYS A 74 -19.66 -2.29 9.79
CA LYS A 74 -20.85 -3.04 10.22
C LYS A 74 -21.83 -2.15 11.02
N SER A 75 -21.30 -1.34 11.93
CA SER A 75 -22.11 -0.42 12.74
C SER A 75 -22.81 0.64 11.89
N ILE A 76 -22.07 1.23 10.93
CA ILE A 76 -22.61 2.25 10.01
C ILE A 76 -23.72 1.64 9.14
N ILE A 77 -23.45 0.49 8.51
CA ILE A 77 -24.42 -0.21 7.66
C ILE A 77 -25.67 -0.59 8.47
N LYS A 78 -25.49 -1.12 9.66
CA LYS A 78 -26.63 -1.48 10.53
C LYS A 78 -27.49 -0.27 10.90
N LYS A 79 -26.87 0.89 11.13
CA LYS A 79 -27.56 2.09 11.60
C LYS A 79 -28.18 2.91 10.46
N HIS A 80 -27.52 2.97 9.32
CA HIS A 80 -27.84 3.91 8.25
C HIS A 80 -28.13 3.24 6.89
N GLY A 81 -28.02 1.92 6.81
CA GLY A 81 -28.17 1.16 5.56
C GLY A 81 -26.88 1.03 4.75
N PRO A 82 -26.86 0.15 3.72
CA PRO A 82 -25.67 -0.11 2.91
C PRO A 82 -25.20 1.11 2.11
N ASP A 83 -26.12 1.98 1.69
CA ASP A 83 -25.82 3.18 0.90
C ASP A 83 -25.02 4.26 1.69
N ALA A 84 -24.85 4.07 2.99
CA ALA A 84 -24.00 4.94 3.82
C ALA A 84 -22.50 4.67 3.66
N VAL A 85 -22.12 3.65 2.92
CA VAL A 85 -20.71 3.29 2.64
C VAL A 85 -20.49 3.28 1.14
N ALA A 86 -19.45 3.98 0.70
CA ALA A 86 -19.02 3.99 -0.70
C ALA A 86 -17.53 3.66 -0.80
N PHE A 87 -17.15 3.00 -1.88
CA PHE A 87 -15.75 2.72 -2.22
C PHE A 87 -15.41 3.45 -3.53
N TYR A 88 -14.25 4.10 -3.52
CA TYR A 88 -13.64 4.62 -4.74
C TYR A 88 -12.47 3.70 -5.11
N VAL A 89 -12.52 3.08 -6.28
CA VAL A 89 -11.54 2.11 -6.76
C VAL A 89 -11.11 2.43 -8.20
#